data_b80d43d2a651554e76f32e0c195a8bf7
#
_entry.id   b80d43d2a651554e76f32e0c195a8bf7
#
_cell.length_a   1.000
_cell.length_b   1.000
_cell.length_c   1.000
_cell.angle_alpha   90.00
_cell.angle_beta   90.00
_cell.angle_gamma   90.00
#
_symmetry.space_group_name_H-M   'P 1'
#
loop_
_entity.id
_entity.type
_entity.pdbx_description
1 polymer ?
#
loop_
_entity_poly.entity_id
_entity_poly.type
_entity_poly.pdbx_seq_one_letter_code
_entity_poly.pdbx_strand_id
1 'polypeptide(L)'
;MVPQNTVIGLFELLALVAFAYCVMKIFFANIKRGGILLIQMAVGALYMFSVPRGYTDGFNQWVKQIIALCLTAFLQTILLFLGLLTFSDNMLLALGIMLAAGEVPRIAQQFGLDSSVKVNMMSVVHATSTAVNMTRSVAKAIA
;
A
#
# COMPACT_ATOMS: atom_id res chain seq x y z
N MET A 1 -13.05 21.42 38.87
CA MET A 1 -13.98 20.87 37.88
C MET A 1 -13.66 21.44 36.52
N VAL A 2 -13.34 20.59 35.57
CA VAL A 2 -13.15 21.00 34.18
C VAL A 2 -14.54 21.20 33.59
N PRO A 3 -14.87 22.38 33.01
CA PRO A 3 -16.18 22.59 32.40
C PRO A 3 -16.42 21.62 31.24
N GLN A 4 -17.63 21.09 31.14
CA GLN A 4 -18.00 20.11 30.10
C GLN A 4 -17.63 20.55 28.67
N ASN A 5 -17.72 21.83 28.41
CA ASN A 5 -17.36 22.41 27.11
C ASN A 5 -15.89 22.22 26.75
N THR A 6 -14.99 22.22 27.75
CA THR A 6 -13.56 21.99 27.53
C THR A 6 -13.27 20.52 27.24
N VAL A 7 -13.98 19.60 27.87
CA VAL A 7 -13.84 18.16 27.61
C VAL A 7 -14.31 17.80 26.21
N ILE A 8 -15.45 18.35 25.78
CA ILE A 8 -15.98 18.15 24.43
C ILE A 8 -15.01 18.74 23.39
N GLY A 9 -14.49 19.93 23.63
CA GLY A 9 -13.51 20.57 22.73
C GLY A 9 -12.21 19.78 22.61
N LEU A 10 -11.71 19.19 23.71
CA LEU A 10 -10.56 18.31 23.69
C LEU A 10 -10.82 17.02 22.90
N PHE A 11 -12.00 16.44 23.05
CA PHE A 11 -12.40 15.25 22.32
C PHE A 11 -12.51 15.52 20.82
N GLU A 12 -13.12 16.64 20.43
CA GLU A 12 -13.20 17.08 19.04
C GLU A 12 -11.81 17.31 18.43
N LEU A 13 -10.92 17.97 19.16
CA LEU A 13 -9.55 18.21 18.72
C LEU A 13 -8.80 16.90 18.51
N LEU A 14 -8.95 15.95 19.43
CA LEU A 14 -8.30 14.64 19.36
C LEU A 14 -8.83 13.83 18.16
N ALA A 15 -10.15 13.87 17.93
CA ALA A 15 -10.77 13.22 16.78
C ALA A 15 -10.33 13.85 15.46
N LEU A 16 -10.18 15.16 15.40
CA LEU A 16 -9.68 15.89 14.24
C LEU A 16 -8.22 15.49 13.91
N VAL A 17 -7.38 15.42 14.91
CA VAL A 17 -5.97 15.01 14.75
C VAL A 17 -5.89 13.56 14.26
N ALA A 18 -6.67 12.66 14.85
CA ALA A 18 -6.74 11.26 14.43
C ALA A 18 -7.24 11.12 12.98
N PHE A 19 -8.24 11.89 12.60
CA PHE A 19 -8.78 11.93 11.24
C PHE A 19 -7.73 12.41 10.23
N ALA A 20 -7.04 13.51 10.54
CA ALA A 20 -5.96 14.04 9.70
C ALA A 20 -4.84 13.02 9.52
N TYR A 21 -4.46 12.31 10.57
CA TYR A 21 -3.47 11.23 10.52
C TYR A 21 -3.91 10.09 9.58
N CYS A 22 -5.16 9.65 9.69
CA CYS A 22 -5.72 8.61 8.82
C CYS A 22 -5.72 9.02 7.36
N VAL A 23 -6.14 10.26 7.06
CA VAL A 23 -6.14 10.81 5.70
C VAL A 23 -4.73 10.83 5.12
N MET A 24 -3.75 11.32 5.87
CA MET A 24 -2.36 11.36 5.44
C MET A 24 -1.81 9.96 5.18
N LYS A 25 -2.10 9.01 6.06
CA LYS A 25 -1.67 7.63 5.92
C LYS A 25 -2.22 6.98 4.64
N ILE A 26 -3.52 7.16 4.37
CA ILE A 26 -4.17 6.62 3.16
C ILE A 26 -3.61 7.31 1.91
N PHE A 27 -3.41 8.62 1.97
CA PHE A 27 -2.83 9.39 0.86
C PHE A 27 -1.44 8.89 0.48
N PHE A 28 -0.55 8.71 1.45
CA PHE A 28 0.79 8.16 1.20
C PHE A 28 0.74 6.72 0.69
N ALA A 29 -0.18 5.91 1.20
CA ALA A 29 -0.38 4.55 0.71
C ALA A 29 -0.81 4.53 -0.76
N ASN A 30 -1.67 5.45 -1.18
CA ASN A 30 -2.10 5.58 -2.58
C ASN A 30 -0.96 6.02 -3.49
N ILE A 31 -0.14 6.97 -3.07
CA ILE A 31 1.06 7.40 -3.82
C ILE A 31 2.02 6.22 -4.00
N LYS A 32 2.27 5.48 -2.94
CA LYS A 32 3.14 4.30 -2.97
C LYS A 32 2.61 3.25 -3.95
N ARG A 33 1.31 2.99 -3.94
CA ARG A 33 0.67 2.06 -4.89
C ARG A 33 0.78 2.54 -6.33
N GLY A 34 0.62 3.84 -6.57
CA GLY A 34 0.85 4.42 -7.90
C GLY A 34 2.26 4.14 -8.41
N GLY A 35 3.27 4.31 -7.58
CA GLY A 35 4.66 3.97 -7.89
C GLY A 35 4.85 2.49 -8.19
N ILE A 36 4.26 1.62 -7.38
CA ILE A 36 4.32 0.16 -7.58
C ILE A 36 3.63 -0.22 -8.90
N LEU A 37 2.51 0.41 -9.22
CA LEU A 37 1.79 0.17 -10.47
C LEU A 37 2.64 0.53 -11.69
N LEU A 38 3.37 1.64 -11.65
CA LEU A 38 4.30 2.04 -12.70
C LEU A 38 5.40 1.00 -12.91
N ILE A 39 5.98 0.50 -11.82
CA ILE A 39 6.97 -0.57 -11.88
C ILE A 39 6.37 -1.84 -12.48
N GLN A 40 5.16 -2.21 -12.08
CA GLN A 40 4.46 -3.37 -12.60
C GLN A 40 4.16 -3.24 -14.10
N MET A 41 3.84 -2.05 -14.59
CA MET A 41 3.67 -1.83 -16.03
C MET A 41 4.97 -2.03 -16.79
N ALA A 42 6.09 -1.56 -16.27
CA ALA A 42 7.41 -1.75 -16.87
C ALA A 42 7.79 -3.24 -16.91
N VAL A 43 7.57 -3.95 -15.80
CA VAL A 43 7.85 -5.40 -15.71
C VAL A 43 6.88 -6.21 -16.56
N GLY A 44 5.65 -5.71 -16.77
CA GLY A 44 4.63 -6.36 -17.60
C GLY A 44 5.07 -6.62 -19.04
N ALA A 45 5.86 -5.73 -19.60
CA ALA A 45 6.45 -5.92 -20.93
C ALA A 45 7.32 -7.18 -20.97
N LEU A 46 8.11 -7.43 -19.93
CA LEU A 46 8.94 -8.63 -19.81
C LEU A 46 8.10 -9.91 -19.68
N TYR A 47 7.01 -9.86 -18.92
CA TYR A 47 6.09 -11.00 -18.80
C TYR A 47 5.36 -11.29 -20.11
N MET A 48 5.04 -10.27 -20.90
CA MET A 48 4.43 -10.46 -22.22
C MET A 48 5.37 -11.21 -23.18
N PHE A 49 6.66 -10.97 -23.11
CA PHE A 49 7.65 -11.71 -23.90
C PHE A 49 7.78 -13.18 -23.49
N SER A 50 7.45 -13.51 -22.25
CA SER A 50 7.52 -14.90 -21.77
C SER A 50 6.30 -15.74 -22.17
N VAL A 51 5.15 -15.12 -22.49
CA VAL A 51 3.92 -15.83 -22.89
C VAL A 51 4.11 -16.69 -24.14
N PRO A 52 4.76 -16.22 -25.24
CA PRO A 52 5.00 -17.08 -26.41
C PRO A 52 5.90 -18.28 -26.16
N ARG A 53 6.67 -18.23 -25.06
CA ARG A 53 7.56 -19.35 -24.66
C ARG A 53 6.86 -20.42 -23.81
N GLY A 54 5.57 -20.24 -23.51
CA GLY A 54 4.77 -21.17 -22.72
C GLY A 54 4.78 -20.93 -21.22
N TYR A 55 5.43 -19.87 -20.74
CA TYR A 55 5.47 -19.51 -19.31
C TYR A 55 4.33 -18.54 -18.98
N THR A 56 3.11 -19.09 -18.88
CA THR A 56 1.89 -18.29 -18.62
C THR A 56 1.66 -18.00 -17.15
N ASP A 57 2.28 -18.77 -16.23
CA ASP A 57 2.05 -18.64 -14.78
C ASP A 57 2.50 -17.27 -14.25
N GLY A 58 3.64 -16.77 -14.68
CA GLY A 58 4.14 -15.45 -14.30
C GLY A 58 3.23 -14.32 -14.77
N PHE A 59 2.71 -14.43 -15.99
CA PHE A 59 1.77 -13.47 -16.55
C PHE A 59 0.45 -13.44 -15.77
N ASN A 60 -0.10 -14.61 -15.44
CA ASN A 60 -1.34 -14.71 -14.66
C ASN A 60 -1.18 -14.09 -13.25
N GLN A 61 -0.06 -14.34 -12.58
CA GLN A 61 0.23 -13.71 -11.29
C GLN A 61 0.37 -12.20 -11.41
N TRP A 62 1.02 -11.73 -12.44
CA TRP A 62 1.17 -10.30 -12.73
C TRP A 62 -0.19 -9.61 -12.93
N VAL A 63 -1.08 -10.21 -13.74
CA VAL A 63 -2.44 -9.71 -13.96
C VAL A 63 -3.23 -9.65 -12.66
N LYS A 64 -3.15 -10.69 -11.83
CA LYS A 64 -3.81 -10.74 -10.52
C LYS A 64 -3.32 -9.63 -9.60
N GLN A 65 -2.01 -9.38 -9.56
CA GLN A 65 -1.43 -8.31 -8.75
C GLN A 65 -1.91 -6.93 -9.19
N ILE A 66 -1.98 -6.67 -10.49
CA ILE A 66 -2.46 -5.40 -11.03
C ILE A 66 -3.93 -5.18 -10.68
N ILE A 67 -4.77 -6.20 -10.87
CA ILE A 67 -6.19 -6.14 -10.51
C ILE A 67 -6.34 -5.88 -9.01
N ALA A 68 -5.56 -6.56 -8.17
CA ALA A 68 -5.59 -6.38 -6.73
C ALA A 68 -5.19 -4.96 -6.31
N LEU A 69 -4.14 -4.42 -6.90
CA LEU A 69 -3.68 -3.05 -6.64
C LEU A 69 -4.72 -2.01 -7.04
N CYS A 70 -5.29 -2.14 -8.24
CA CYS A 70 -6.32 -1.23 -8.74
C CYS A 70 -7.59 -1.29 -7.90
N LEU A 71 -8.04 -2.49 -7.55
CA LEU A 71 -9.25 -2.68 -6.75
C LEU A 71 -9.06 -2.11 -5.34
N THR A 72 -7.92 -2.36 -4.72
CA THR A 72 -7.60 -1.85 -3.39
C THR A 72 -7.52 -0.32 -3.39
N ALA A 73 -6.86 0.27 -4.36
CA ALA A 73 -6.77 1.72 -4.50
C ALA A 73 -8.15 2.35 -4.72
N PHE A 74 -8.97 1.74 -5.56
CA PHE A 74 -10.34 2.19 -5.84
C PHE A 74 -11.21 2.17 -4.58
N LEU A 75 -11.23 1.05 -3.87
CA LEU A 75 -12.01 0.92 -2.63
C LEU A 75 -11.55 1.90 -1.55
N GLN A 76 -10.25 2.07 -1.39
CA GLN A 76 -9.71 3.04 -0.43
C GLN A 76 -10.07 4.47 -0.79
N THR A 77 -10.03 4.83 -2.05
CA THR A 77 -10.39 6.16 -2.52
C THR A 77 -11.87 6.45 -2.28
N ILE A 78 -12.75 5.48 -2.55
CA ILE A 78 -14.19 5.61 -2.27
C ILE A 78 -14.44 5.81 -0.78
N LEU A 79 -13.82 4.98 0.06
CA LEU A 79 -13.98 5.08 1.51
C LEU A 79 -13.41 6.40 2.07
N LEU A 80 -12.29 6.86 1.52
CA LEU A 80 -11.75 8.18 1.86
C LEU A 80 -12.73 9.29 1.53
N PHE A 81 -13.31 9.27 0.34
CA PHE A 81 -14.27 10.26 -0.12
C PHE A 81 -15.53 10.24 0.73
N LEU A 82 -16.07 9.05 1.01
CA LEU A 82 -17.22 8.89 1.90
C LEU A 82 -16.93 9.40 3.31
N GLY A 83 -15.74 9.10 3.83
CA GLY A 83 -15.31 9.60 5.14
C GLY A 83 -15.24 11.13 5.19
N LEU A 84 -14.74 11.77 4.13
CA LEU A 84 -14.68 13.23 4.03
C LEU A 84 -16.08 13.85 3.96
N LEU A 85 -16.99 13.23 3.20
CA LEU A 85 -18.38 13.71 3.11
C LEU A 85 -19.12 13.56 4.44
N THR A 86 -18.91 12.46 5.13
CA THR A 86 -19.56 12.17 6.42
C THR A 86 -18.96 13.00 7.57
N PHE A 87 -17.76 13.54 7.38
CA PHE A 87 -17.07 14.32 8.41
C PHE A 87 -17.89 15.55 8.85
N SER A 88 -18.60 16.19 7.93
CA SER A 88 -19.44 17.34 8.24
C SER A 88 -20.66 16.98 9.08
N ASP A 89 -21.18 15.77 8.95
CA ASP A 89 -22.39 15.33 9.65
C ASP A 89 -22.05 14.64 10.98
N ASN A 90 -21.13 13.68 10.95
CA ASN A 90 -20.73 12.89 12.11
C ASN A 90 -19.23 12.58 12.08
N MET A 91 -18.48 13.31 12.88
CA MET A 91 -17.01 13.14 12.97
C MET A 91 -16.61 11.72 13.40
N LEU A 92 -17.35 11.14 14.34
CA LEU A 92 -17.05 9.80 14.85
C LEU A 92 -17.26 8.71 13.78
N LEU A 93 -18.35 8.84 13.00
CA LEU A 93 -18.65 7.94 11.89
C LEU A 93 -17.61 8.06 10.77
N ALA A 94 -17.21 9.29 10.45
CA ALA A 94 -16.15 9.56 9.47
C ALA A 94 -14.83 8.91 9.87
N LEU A 95 -14.47 9.00 11.14
CA LEU A 95 -13.28 8.34 11.69
C LEU A 95 -13.36 6.82 11.55
N GLY A 96 -14.53 6.23 11.82
CA GLY A 96 -14.78 4.80 11.64
C GLY A 96 -14.61 4.36 10.18
N ILE A 97 -15.14 5.12 9.24
CA ILE A 97 -14.99 4.86 7.79
C ILE A 97 -13.51 4.94 7.38
N MET A 98 -12.77 5.92 7.90
CA MET A 98 -11.34 6.06 7.62
C MET A 98 -10.51 4.90 8.17
N LEU A 99 -10.84 4.43 9.37
CA LEU A 99 -10.19 3.24 9.94
C LEU A 99 -10.50 2.00 9.11
N ALA A 100 -11.73 1.85 8.64
CA ALA A 100 -12.13 0.77 7.73
C ALA A 100 -11.37 0.83 6.40
N ALA A 101 -11.12 2.02 5.87
CA ALA A 101 -10.31 2.19 4.66
C ALA A 101 -8.88 1.67 4.84
N GLY A 102 -8.31 1.76 6.03
CA GLY A 102 -7.01 1.21 6.36
C GLY A 102 -6.96 -0.33 6.32
N GLU A 103 -8.10 -1.00 6.50
CA GLU A 103 -8.21 -2.46 6.51
C GLU A 103 -8.48 -3.07 5.11
N VAL A 104 -8.75 -2.25 4.10
CA VAL A 104 -9.04 -2.73 2.73
C VAL A 104 -7.93 -3.62 2.16
N PRO A 105 -6.62 -3.31 2.29
CA PRO A 105 -5.57 -4.19 1.79
C PRO A 105 -5.58 -5.56 2.44
N ARG A 106 -5.89 -5.63 3.73
CA ARG A 106 -5.97 -6.89 4.49
C ARG A 106 -7.13 -7.75 3.99
N ILE A 107 -8.29 -7.16 3.74
CA ILE A 107 -9.46 -7.85 3.19
C ILE A 107 -9.16 -8.36 1.78
N ALA A 108 -8.52 -7.57 0.95
CA ALA A 108 -8.11 -7.96 -0.39
C ALA A 108 -7.17 -9.17 -0.38
N GLN A 109 -6.24 -9.24 0.58
CA GLN A 109 -5.35 -10.38 0.77
C GLN A 109 -6.11 -11.66 1.14
N GLN A 110 -7.16 -11.56 1.94
CA GLN A 110 -8.00 -12.70 2.32
C GLN A 110 -8.71 -13.35 1.12
N PHE A 111 -9.03 -12.56 0.10
CA PHE A 111 -9.61 -13.05 -1.15
C PHE A 111 -8.57 -13.58 -2.15
N GLY A 112 -7.31 -13.73 -1.73
CA GLY A 112 -6.24 -14.20 -2.61
C GLY A 112 -5.73 -13.14 -3.58
N LEU A 113 -6.19 -11.90 -3.44
CA LEU A 113 -5.71 -10.75 -4.19
C LEU A 113 -4.56 -10.11 -3.40
N ASP A 114 -3.34 -10.56 -3.65
CA ASP A 114 -2.16 -10.04 -2.97
C ASP A 114 -1.74 -8.69 -3.58
N SER A 115 -2.18 -7.61 -2.94
CA SER A 115 -1.81 -6.25 -3.33
C SER A 115 -0.49 -5.80 -2.70
N SER A 116 0.04 -6.56 -1.75
CA SER A 116 1.34 -6.29 -1.17
C SER A 116 2.41 -6.99 -2.00
N VAL A 117 3.21 -6.20 -2.70
CA VAL A 117 4.53 -6.66 -3.08
C VAL A 117 5.29 -6.81 -1.76
N LYS A 118 5.28 -8.00 -1.21
CA LYS A 118 6.20 -8.34 -0.14
C LYS A 118 7.59 -8.31 -0.74
N VAL A 119 8.18 -7.13 -0.74
CA VAL A 119 9.62 -7.03 -0.85
C VAL A 119 10.12 -7.70 0.42
N ASN A 120 10.47 -8.96 0.29
CA ASN A 120 11.06 -9.72 1.37
C ASN A 120 12.38 -9.02 1.69
N MET A 121 12.42 -8.26 2.76
CA MET A 121 13.62 -7.53 3.21
C MET A 121 14.82 -8.48 3.28
N MET A 122 14.58 -9.74 3.63
CA MET A 122 15.60 -10.79 3.62
C MET A 122 16.16 -11.05 2.23
N SER A 123 15.34 -11.12 1.18
CA SER A 123 15.86 -11.35 -0.18
C SER A 123 16.64 -10.15 -0.70
N VAL A 124 16.27 -8.94 -0.35
CA VAL A 124 17.03 -7.72 -0.69
C VAL A 124 18.37 -7.71 0.05
N VAL A 125 18.39 -8.06 1.34
CA VAL A 125 19.62 -8.16 2.13
C VAL A 125 20.54 -9.26 1.56
N HIS A 126 20.01 -10.41 1.19
CA HIS A 126 20.79 -11.50 0.56
C HIS A 126 21.35 -11.07 -0.80
N ALA A 127 20.55 -10.42 -1.64
CA ALA A 127 21.01 -9.90 -2.93
C ALA A 127 22.13 -8.87 -2.75
N THR A 128 21.98 -7.95 -1.80
CA THR A 128 23.00 -6.94 -1.48
C THR A 128 24.28 -7.59 -0.94
N SER A 129 24.16 -8.55 -0.04
CA SER A 129 25.26 -9.32 0.53
C SER A 129 26.02 -10.08 -0.55
N THR A 130 25.31 -10.75 -1.46
CA THR A 130 25.91 -11.46 -2.61
C THR A 130 26.64 -10.49 -3.53
N ALA A 131 26.04 -9.33 -3.85
CA ALA A 131 26.67 -8.32 -4.68
C ALA A 131 27.97 -7.78 -4.05
N VAL A 132 27.97 -7.51 -2.74
CA VAL A 132 29.16 -7.08 -1.99
C VAL A 132 30.23 -8.15 -2.01
N ASN A 133 29.89 -9.42 -1.82
CA ASN A 133 30.82 -10.53 -1.86
C ASN A 133 31.43 -10.73 -3.26
N MET A 134 30.64 -10.61 -4.32
CA MET A 134 31.11 -10.65 -5.69
C MET A 134 32.10 -9.51 -5.98
N THR A 135 31.76 -8.29 -5.57
CA THR A 135 32.64 -7.12 -5.72
C THR A 135 33.97 -7.33 -4.99
N ARG A 136 33.93 -7.89 -3.78
CA ARG A 136 35.12 -8.18 -2.99
C ARG A 136 35.99 -9.26 -3.64
N SER A 137 35.38 -10.31 -4.21
CA SER A 137 36.09 -11.35 -4.96
C SER A 137 36.76 -10.79 -6.21
N VAL A 138 36.08 -9.92 -6.97
CA VAL A 138 36.62 -9.27 -8.14
C VAL A 138 37.81 -8.36 -7.76
N ALA A 139 37.67 -7.58 -6.68
CA ALA A 139 38.73 -6.72 -6.17
C ALA A 139 39.99 -7.54 -5.77
N LYS A 140 39.83 -8.69 -5.15
CA LYS A 140 40.95 -9.60 -4.82
C LYS A 140 41.60 -10.22 -6.05
N ALA A 141 40.82 -10.52 -7.10
CA ALA A 141 41.33 -11.06 -8.35
C ALA A 141 42.12 -10.01 -9.16
N ILE A 142 41.80 -8.74 -9.02
CA ILE A 142 42.49 -7.63 -9.69
C ILE A 142 43.76 -7.20 -8.93
N ALA A 143 43.77 -7.39 -7.62
CA ALA A 143 44.94 -7.13 -6.80
C ALA A 143 45.89 -8.35 -6.86
#